data_e3d19637827d086d4549fe3594fc5873
#
_entry.id   e3d19637827d086d4549fe3594fc5873
#
_cell.length_a   1.000
_cell.length_b   1.000
_cell.length_c   1.000
_cell.angle_alpha   90.00
_cell.angle_beta   90.00
_cell.angle_gamma   90.00
#
_symmetry.space_group_name_H-M   'P 1'
#
loop_
_entity.id
_entity.type
_entity.pdbx_description
1 polymer ?
#
loop_
_entity_poly.entity_id
_entity_poly.type
_entity_poly.pdbx_seq_one_letter_code
_entity_poly.pdbx_strand_id
1 'polypeptide(L)'
;MADQRALDEVVEFTSELIRIDTSNRGGGDCRERPAAEYAAERLAGAGLDPLLLERTPGRTNVVARVAGTDPSADALLVHGHLDVVPAEAADWSVHPFSGEVRDGVVWGRGAVDMKNMDAMILAVLRGWARQGVRPRRDLVIAFTADEEASAEDGSGFLADRHPELFEGCTEAVGESGAFTFHDGTGREIYPVAAGERGTGWLRLTAGGRAGHGSKVNRENAVTRLAAAVTRIGEHEWPLRLTPTVRAALTELAALYGLEADFDDVALLLDKLGPAAKLVEATVRNSANPTMLDAGYKVNVIPG
;
A
#
# COMPACT_ATOMS: atom_id res chain seq x y z
N MET A 1 -26.58 12.27 -9.64
CA MET A 1 -25.43 12.95 -10.25
C MET A 1 -24.37 13.07 -9.17
N ALA A 2 -23.10 12.85 -9.51
CA ALA A 2 -22.01 13.06 -8.54
C ALA A 2 -22.04 14.53 -8.09
N ASP A 3 -21.79 14.76 -6.80
CA ASP A 3 -21.64 16.10 -6.24
C ASP A 3 -20.36 16.72 -6.82
N GLN A 4 -20.46 17.69 -7.73
CA GLN A 4 -19.32 18.34 -8.38
C GLN A 4 -18.32 18.87 -7.34
N ARG A 5 -18.81 19.40 -6.22
CA ARG A 5 -17.96 19.88 -5.14
C ARG A 5 -17.17 18.73 -4.49
N ALA A 6 -17.76 17.54 -4.36
CA ALA A 6 -17.02 16.38 -3.83
C ALA A 6 -15.91 15.95 -4.81
N LEU A 7 -16.12 16.03 -6.13
CA LEU A 7 -15.08 15.77 -7.12
C LEU A 7 -13.92 16.78 -7.04
N ASP A 8 -14.25 18.06 -6.86
CA ASP A 8 -13.25 19.12 -6.68
C ASP A 8 -12.49 18.94 -5.36
N GLU A 9 -13.18 18.56 -4.27
CA GLU A 9 -12.58 18.26 -2.96
C GLU A 9 -11.61 17.05 -3.03
N VAL A 10 -11.86 16.04 -3.84
CA VAL A 10 -10.91 14.91 -4.01
C VAL A 10 -9.56 15.42 -4.51
N VAL A 11 -9.54 16.27 -5.53
CA VAL A 11 -8.31 16.83 -6.10
C VAL A 11 -7.62 17.73 -5.08
N GLU A 12 -8.37 18.61 -4.42
CA GLU A 12 -7.88 19.52 -3.39
C GLU A 12 -7.23 18.74 -2.23
N PHE A 13 -7.97 17.79 -1.64
CA PHE A 13 -7.51 17.02 -0.48
C PHE A 13 -6.33 16.12 -0.81
N THR A 14 -6.33 15.49 -2.00
CA THR A 14 -5.16 14.71 -2.46
C THR A 14 -3.92 15.59 -2.54
N SER A 15 -4.05 16.75 -3.16
CA SER A 15 -2.96 17.73 -3.29
C SER A 15 -2.46 18.21 -1.93
N GLU A 16 -3.36 18.53 -1.00
CA GLU A 16 -3.02 19.01 0.34
C GLU A 16 -2.38 17.91 1.19
N LEU A 17 -2.90 16.68 1.17
CA LEU A 17 -2.31 15.53 1.86
C LEU A 17 -0.90 15.21 1.33
N ILE A 18 -0.67 15.30 0.02
CA ILE A 18 0.67 15.08 -0.57
C ILE A 18 1.67 16.12 -0.04
N ARG A 19 1.26 17.38 0.17
CA ARG A 19 2.14 18.42 0.73
C ARG A 19 2.58 18.16 2.15
N ILE A 20 1.91 17.28 2.85
CA ILE A 20 2.30 16.81 4.18
C ILE A 20 3.22 15.59 3.99
N ASP A 21 4.53 15.80 4.19
CA ASP A 21 5.50 14.70 4.09
C ASP A 21 5.35 13.76 5.29
N THR A 22 4.84 12.57 5.00
CA THR A 22 4.67 11.46 5.95
C THR A 22 5.52 10.26 5.53
N SER A 23 6.73 10.51 5.01
CA SER A 23 7.65 9.45 4.58
C SER A 23 8.01 8.52 5.74
N ASN A 24 7.70 7.23 5.57
CA ASN A 24 8.04 6.18 6.51
C ASN A 24 9.31 5.45 6.06
N ARG A 25 10.40 5.70 6.76
CA ARG A 25 11.71 5.06 6.53
C ARG A 25 11.93 3.84 7.43
N GLY A 26 10.93 3.46 8.23
CA GLY A 26 11.11 2.58 9.36
C GLY A 26 11.88 3.26 10.51
N GLY A 27 11.97 2.61 11.67
CA GLY A 27 12.82 3.09 12.77
C GLY A 27 12.32 4.32 13.53
N GLY A 28 11.07 4.77 13.34
CA GLY A 28 10.41 5.76 14.21
C GLY A 28 10.54 7.22 13.79
N ASP A 29 11.08 7.52 12.61
CA ASP A 29 11.23 8.88 12.11
C ASP A 29 10.00 9.45 11.39
N CYS A 30 9.01 8.61 11.08
CA CYS A 30 7.77 9.05 10.44
C CYS A 30 6.85 9.78 11.42
N ARG A 31 6.10 10.75 10.92
CA ARG A 31 5.15 11.54 11.70
C ARG A 31 3.87 11.77 10.91
N GLU A 32 2.91 10.92 11.13
CA GLU A 32 1.60 11.00 10.51
C GLU A 32 0.68 12.06 11.16
N ARG A 33 1.02 12.54 12.36
CA ARG A 33 0.18 13.50 13.10
C ARG A 33 -0.34 14.69 12.26
N PRO A 34 0.46 15.39 11.45
CA PRO A 34 -0.07 16.51 10.66
C PRO A 34 -1.12 16.06 9.64
N ALA A 35 -0.94 14.88 9.02
CA ALA A 35 -1.92 14.31 8.09
C ALA A 35 -3.17 13.81 8.83
N ALA A 36 -2.99 13.22 10.01
CA ALA A 36 -4.08 12.78 10.87
C ALA A 36 -4.93 13.96 11.35
N GLU A 37 -4.31 15.04 11.82
CA GLU A 37 -5.00 16.28 12.22
C GLU A 37 -5.75 16.91 11.03
N TYR A 38 -5.14 16.90 9.84
CA TYR A 38 -5.79 17.34 8.60
C TYR A 38 -7.05 16.50 8.31
N ALA A 39 -6.96 15.18 8.36
CA ALA A 39 -8.08 14.28 8.10
C ALA A 39 -9.17 14.46 9.18
N ALA A 40 -8.79 14.53 10.45
CA ALA A 40 -9.72 14.73 11.56
C ALA A 40 -10.51 16.04 11.43
N GLU A 41 -9.86 17.14 11.01
CA GLU A 41 -10.54 18.43 10.78
C GLU A 41 -11.62 18.28 9.68
N ARG A 42 -11.34 17.55 8.59
CA ARG A 42 -12.32 17.34 7.50
C ARG A 42 -13.47 16.44 7.94
N LEU A 43 -13.19 15.42 8.75
CA LEU A 43 -14.23 14.58 9.35
C LEU A 43 -15.11 15.35 10.33
N ALA A 44 -14.50 16.16 11.20
CA ALA A 44 -15.24 17.06 12.10
C ALA A 44 -16.11 18.08 11.32
N GLY A 45 -15.59 18.61 10.22
CA GLY A 45 -16.36 19.46 9.30
C GLY A 45 -17.52 18.76 8.59
N ALA A 46 -17.54 17.42 8.58
CA ALA A 46 -18.66 16.61 8.15
C ALA A 46 -19.62 16.25 9.30
N GLY A 47 -19.42 16.78 10.50
CA GLY A 47 -20.25 16.52 11.67
C GLY A 47 -19.95 15.20 12.37
N LEU A 48 -18.77 14.63 12.14
CA LEU A 48 -18.28 13.43 12.82
C LEU A 48 -17.41 13.79 14.03
N ASP A 49 -17.18 12.83 14.90
CA ASP A 49 -16.36 12.98 16.11
C ASP A 49 -15.12 12.07 16.02
N PRO A 50 -14.05 12.51 15.32
CA PRO A 50 -12.87 11.71 15.09
C PRO A 50 -12.00 11.59 16.35
N LEU A 51 -11.51 10.39 16.61
CA LEU A 51 -10.53 10.08 17.66
C LEU A 51 -9.13 10.06 17.04
N LEU A 52 -8.18 10.73 17.70
CA LEU A 52 -6.76 10.68 17.37
C LEU A 52 -6.07 9.74 18.38
N LEU A 53 -5.45 8.69 17.90
CA LEU A 53 -4.89 7.60 18.68
C LEU A 53 -3.43 7.35 18.32
N GLU A 54 -2.56 7.26 19.33
CA GLU A 54 -1.12 7.03 19.16
C GLU A 54 -0.60 5.93 20.08
N ARG A 55 0.19 5.04 19.56
CA ARG A 55 1.07 4.15 20.32
C ARG A 55 2.40 4.84 20.58
N THR A 56 3.00 5.36 19.53
CA THR A 56 4.24 6.14 19.56
C THR A 56 3.92 7.60 19.26
N PRO A 57 4.47 8.57 20.04
CA PRO A 57 4.20 9.99 19.81
C PRO A 57 4.48 10.44 18.37
N GLY A 58 3.47 11.02 17.71
CA GLY A 58 3.53 11.48 16.34
C GLY A 58 3.13 10.45 15.28
N ARG A 59 3.00 9.17 15.65
CA ARG A 59 2.48 8.09 14.82
C ARG A 59 0.96 7.99 15.03
N THR A 60 0.21 8.90 14.41
CA THR A 60 -1.19 9.16 14.76
C THR A 60 -2.15 8.49 13.79
N ASN A 61 -3.07 7.73 14.35
CA ASN A 61 -4.22 7.15 13.67
C ASN A 61 -5.46 8.01 13.87
N VAL A 62 -6.40 7.98 12.93
CA VAL A 62 -7.70 8.64 13.04
C VAL A 62 -8.79 7.61 12.90
N VAL A 63 -9.73 7.58 13.84
CA VAL A 63 -10.90 6.71 13.76
C VAL A 63 -12.18 7.52 13.99
N ALA A 64 -13.17 7.33 13.14
CA ALA A 64 -14.48 7.96 13.28
C ALA A 64 -15.59 6.97 12.93
N ARG A 65 -16.76 7.09 13.56
CA ARG A 65 -17.94 6.28 13.22
C ARG A 65 -19.03 7.14 12.60
N VAL A 66 -19.56 6.68 11.48
CA VAL A 66 -20.71 7.26 10.80
C VAL A 66 -21.92 6.38 11.12
N ALA A 67 -22.88 6.93 11.83
CA ALA A 67 -24.08 6.18 12.20
C ALA A 67 -24.97 5.92 10.98
N GLY A 68 -25.33 4.66 10.77
CA GLY A 68 -26.26 4.23 9.75
C GLY A 68 -27.72 4.51 10.09
N THR A 69 -28.63 4.15 9.18
CA THR A 69 -30.08 4.23 9.38
C THR A 69 -30.70 2.92 9.84
N ASP A 70 -29.98 1.81 9.72
CA ASP A 70 -30.42 0.45 10.09
C ASP A 70 -29.47 -0.12 11.15
N PRO A 71 -29.83 -0.04 12.45
CA PRO A 71 -28.98 -0.52 13.54
C PRO A 71 -28.85 -2.06 13.59
N SER A 72 -29.62 -2.78 12.77
CA SER A 72 -29.52 -4.25 12.66
C SER A 72 -28.52 -4.70 11.58
N ALA A 73 -28.05 -3.78 10.75
CA ALA A 73 -27.08 -4.08 9.71
C ALA A 73 -25.65 -4.07 10.29
N ASP A 74 -24.86 -5.07 9.93
CA ASP A 74 -23.44 -5.13 10.28
C ASP A 74 -22.69 -3.90 9.77
N ALA A 75 -21.74 -3.41 10.54
CA ALA A 75 -20.92 -2.27 10.18
C ALA A 75 -19.91 -2.62 9.08
N LEU A 76 -19.46 -1.60 8.35
CA LEU A 76 -18.40 -1.68 7.35
C LEU A 76 -17.21 -0.85 7.80
N LEU A 77 -16.03 -1.45 7.82
CA LEU A 77 -14.78 -0.71 7.95
C LEU A 77 -14.37 -0.14 6.60
N VAL A 78 -14.08 1.16 6.55
CA VAL A 78 -13.45 1.83 5.40
C VAL A 78 -12.14 2.41 5.89
N HIS A 79 -11.03 1.89 5.37
CA HIS A 79 -9.72 2.27 5.90
C HIS A 79 -8.74 2.67 4.81
N GLY A 80 -7.78 3.49 5.20
CA GLY A 80 -6.61 3.88 4.43
C GLY A 80 -5.43 4.13 5.34
N HIS A 81 -4.27 4.47 4.76
CA HIS A 81 -3.09 4.82 5.54
C HIS A 81 -2.55 6.21 5.16
N LEU A 82 -1.94 6.86 6.15
CA LEU A 82 -1.48 8.24 6.04
C LEU A 82 0.00 8.35 5.67
N ASP A 83 0.80 7.31 5.97
CA ASP A 83 2.21 7.28 5.64
C ASP A 83 2.45 6.93 4.17
N VAL A 84 3.64 7.15 3.71
CA VAL A 84 4.07 6.86 2.34
C VAL A 84 5.52 6.39 2.33
N VAL A 85 5.90 5.58 1.34
CA VAL A 85 7.32 5.22 1.14
C VAL A 85 8.14 6.46 0.80
N PRO A 86 9.45 6.49 1.15
CA PRO A 86 10.33 7.61 0.83
C PRO A 86 10.40 7.90 -0.67
N ALA A 87 10.74 9.14 -1.00
CA ALA A 87 10.98 9.59 -2.36
C ALA A 87 12.23 10.46 -2.43
N GLU A 88 13.11 10.17 -3.39
CA GLU A 88 14.28 11.00 -3.65
C GLU A 88 13.94 12.07 -4.68
N ALA A 89 13.97 13.34 -4.28
CA ALA A 89 13.51 14.45 -5.13
C ALA A 89 14.25 14.54 -6.48
N ALA A 90 15.48 14.05 -6.55
CA ALA A 90 16.28 14.02 -7.79
C ALA A 90 15.70 13.09 -8.87
N ASP A 91 14.89 12.11 -8.47
CA ASP A 91 14.29 11.13 -9.39
C ASP A 91 12.93 11.59 -9.94
N TRP A 92 12.47 12.78 -9.54
CA TRP A 92 11.14 13.30 -9.88
C TRP A 92 11.20 14.51 -10.80
N SER A 93 10.26 14.60 -11.74
CA SER A 93 10.10 15.77 -12.61
C SER A 93 9.47 16.98 -11.92
N VAL A 94 8.83 16.77 -10.76
CA VAL A 94 8.32 17.78 -9.83
C VAL A 94 8.72 17.35 -8.42
N HIS A 95 8.75 18.28 -7.46
CA HIS A 95 9.05 17.88 -6.08
C HIS A 95 8.00 16.87 -5.57
N PRO A 96 8.40 15.70 -5.02
CA PRO A 96 7.48 14.61 -4.66
C PRO A 96 6.40 15.01 -3.62
N PHE A 97 6.63 16.05 -2.85
CA PHE A 97 5.67 16.59 -1.89
C PHE A 97 5.13 17.99 -2.29
N SER A 98 5.11 18.31 -3.59
CA SER A 98 4.52 19.57 -4.07
C SER A 98 2.99 19.53 -4.09
N GLY A 99 2.39 18.34 -4.30
CA GLY A 99 0.95 18.23 -4.54
C GLY A 99 0.52 19.04 -5.77
N GLU A 100 1.40 19.16 -6.78
CA GLU A 100 1.11 19.94 -7.98
C GLU A 100 -0.04 19.33 -8.76
N VAL A 101 -0.98 20.18 -9.19
CA VAL A 101 -2.04 19.79 -10.13
C VAL A 101 -1.71 20.43 -11.48
N ARG A 102 -1.37 19.61 -12.46
CA ARG A 102 -0.97 20.04 -13.79
C ARG A 102 -1.55 19.10 -14.85
N ASP A 103 -2.12 19.70 -15.88
CA ASP A 103 -2.69 18.98 -17.05
C ASP A 103 -3.74 17.91 -16.65
N GLY A 104 -4.53 18.20 -15.60
CA GLY A 104 -5.57 17.28 -15.10
C GLY A 104 -5.03 16.11 -14.27
N VAL A 105 -3.74 16.15 -13.88
CA VAL A 105 -3.08 15.11 -13.08
C VAL A 105 -2.57 15.71 -11.77
N VAL A 106 -2.77 15.01 -10.68
CA VAL A 106 -2.17 15.30 -9.37
C VAL A 106 -0.82 14.59 -9.27
N TRP A 107 0.25 15.35 -9.04
CA TRP A 107 1.62 14.85 -8.98
C TRP A 107 2.10 14.80 -7.55
N GLY A 108 2.70 13.67 -7.16
CA GLY A 108 3.42 13.54 -5.90
C GLY A 108 3.42 12.15 -5.32
N ARG A 109 4.24 11.94 -4.29
CA ARG A 109 4.28 10.71 -3.51
C ARG A 109 2.97 10.59 -2.71
N GLY A 110 2.32 9.42 -2.78
CA GLY A 110 1.00 9.19 -2.19
C GLY A 110 -0.17 9.54 -3.11
N ALA A 111 0.09 10.02 -4.35
CA ALA A 111 -0.98 10.32 -5.32
C ALA A 111 -1.76 9.07 -5.77
N VAL A 112 -1.19 7.87 -5.59
CA VAL A 112 -1.81 6.57 -5.89
C VAL A 112 -1.86 5.69 -4.66
N ASP A 113 -0.85 5.73 -3.83
CA ASP A 113 -0.67 4.90 -2.66
C ASP A 113 -0.42 5.80 -1.44
N MET A 114 -1.46 6.08 -0.57
CA MET A 114 -2.88 5.98 -0.97
C MET A 114 -3.67 7.24 -0.58
N LYS A 115 -3.01 8.41 -0.53
CA LYS A 115 -3.64 9.70 -0.14
C LYS A 115 -4.80 10.12 -1.05
N ASN A 116 -4.82 9.63 -2.30
CA ASN A 116 -5.97 9.81 -3.20
C ASN A 116 -7.22 9.12 -2.66
N MET A 117 -7.09 7.90 -2.12
CA MET A 117 -8.22 7.18 -1.55
C MET A 117 -8.66 7.81 -0.22
N ASP A 118 -7.72 8.24 0.63
CA ASP A 118 -8.03 9.00 1.83
C ASP A 118 -8.85 10.27 1.49
N ALA A 119 -8.43 10.98 0.46
CA ALA A 119 -9.13 12.16 -0.05
C ALA A 119 -10.54 11.82 -0.59
N MET A 120 -10.69 10.70 -1.30
CA MET A 120 -12.00 10.23 -1.78
C MET A 120 -12.94 9.91 -0.62
N ILE A 121 -12.45 9.22 0.42
CA ILE A 121 -13.25 8.91 1.62
C ILE A 121 -13.73 10.21 2.27
N LEU A 122 -12.83 11.16 2.50
CA LEU A 122 -13.14 12.47 3.09
C LEU A 122 -14.16 13.25 2.27
N ALA A 123 -13.99 13.31 0.94
CA ALA A 123 -14.87 14.05 0.04
C ALA A 123 -16.28 13.43 -0.01
N VAL A 124 -16.39 12.10 -0.03
CA VAL A 124 -17.69 11.39 0.00
C VAL A 124 -18.45 11.69 1.29
N LEU A 125 -17.78 11.58 2.45
CA LEU A 125 -18.41 11.84 3.75
C LEU A 125 -18.87 13.30 3.88
N ARG A 126 -18.07 14.24 3.42
CA ARG A 126 -18.46 15.67 3.38
C ARG A 126 -19.60 15.93 2.40
N GLY A 127 -19.58 15.27 1.25
CA GLY A 127 -20.69 15.32 0.28
C GLY A 127 -22.00 14.81 0.88
N TRP A 128 -21.95 13.69 1.60
CA TRP A 128 -23.14 13.16 2.30
C TRP A 128 -23.62 14.10 3.39
N ALA A 129 -22.72 14.66 4.20
CA ALA A 129 -23.09 15.62 5.23
C ALA A 129 -23.83 16.85 4.62
N ARG A 130 -23.33 17.40 3.51
CA ARG A 130 -23.99 18.52 2.81
C ARG A 130 -25.36 18.16 2.27
N GLN A 131 -25.56 16.93 1.85
CA GLN A 131 -26.82 16.44 1.26
C GLN A 131 -27.77 15.84 2.28
N GLY A 132 -27.37 15.74 3.55
CA GLY A 132 -28.14 15.06 4.60
C GLY A 132 -28.30 13.53 4.33
N VAL A 133 -27.39 12.94 3.56
CA VAL A 133 -27.39 11.50 3.27
C VAL A 133 -26.78 10.74 4.43
N ARG A 134 -27.44 9.65 4.83
CA ARG A 134 -26.92 8.70 5.80
C ARG A 134 -26.80 7.31 5.16
N PRO A 135 -25.70 6.57 5.39
CA PRO A 135 -25.57 5.20 4.91
C PRO A 135 -26.62 4.31 5.59
N ARG A 136 -26.92 3.15 4.99
CA ARG A 136 -27.83 2.18 5.61
C ARG A 136 -27.18 1.55 6.85
N ARG A 137 -25.94 1.10 6.75
CA ARG A 137 -25.16 0.47 7.80
C ARG A 137 -24.18 1.47 8.44
N ASP A 138 -23.77 1.23 9.67
CA ASP A 138 -22.68 2.00 10.24
C ASP A 138 -21.41 1.86 9.42
N LEU A 139 -20.67 2.95 9.29
CA LEU A 139 -19.31 2.91 8.76
C LEU A 139 -18.31 3.26 9.87
N VAL A 140 -17.26 2.49 9.97
CA VAL A 140 -16.07 2.85 10.74
C VAL A 140 -15.02 3.32 9.76
N ILE A 141 -14.58 4.56 9.90
CA ILE A 141 -13.52 5.16 9.08
C ILE A 141 -12.24 5.10 9.89
N ALA A 142 -11.18 4.54 9.31
CA ALA A 142 -9.88 4.47 9.96
C ALA A 142 -8.78 4.90 8.99
N PHE A 143 -8.05 5.96 9.33
CA PHE A 143 -6.81 6.32 8.65
C PHE A 143 -5.65 5.94 9.57
N THR A 144 -4.82 5.02 9.12
CA THR A 144 -3.78 4.40 9.96
C THR A 144 -2.41 4.99 9.70
N ALA A 145 -1.55 4.88 10.68
CA ALA A 145 -0.12 5.10 10.57
C ALA A 145 0.60 3.80 10.23
N ASP A 146 1.87 3.89 9.81
CA ASP A 146 2.84 2.79 9.79
C ASP A 146 2.49 1.59 8.87
N GLU A 147 1.67 1.79 7.85
CA GLU A 147 1.34 0.70 6.92
C GLU A 147 2.56 0.28 6.11
N GLU A 148 3.32 1.24 5.61
CA GLU A 148 4.47 1.08 4.71
C GLU A 148 5.72 0.44 5.38
N ALA A 149 5.64 0.12 6.67
CA ALA A 149 6.74 -0.52 7.39
C ALA A 149 6.29 -1.72 8.21
N SER A 150 5.80 -1.52 9.42
CA SER A 150 5.51 -2.63 10.35
C SER A 150 4.02 -2.80 10.68
N ALA A 151 3.23 -1.78 10.45
CA ALA A 151 1.85 -1.62 10.89
C ALA A 151 1.65 -1.69 12.43
N GLU A 152 2.76 -1.74 13.20
CA GLU A 152 2.71 -1.86 14.65
C GLU A 152 2.15 -0.62 15.35
N ASP A 153 2.40 0.57 14.80
CA ASP A 153 1.87 1.85 15.30
C ASP A 153 0.49 2.18 14.69
N GLY A 154 0.08 1.45 13.65
CA GLY A 154 -1.16 1.61 12.91
C GLY A 154 -2.21 0.55 13.22
N SER A 155 -2.54 -0.24 12.20
CA SER A 155 -3.60 -1.26 12.27
C SER A 155 -3.37 -2.28 13.39
N GLY A 156 -2.13 -2.71 13.62
CA GLY A 156 -1.78 -3.60 14.73
C GLY A 156 -2.13 -2.98 16.10
N PHE A 157 -1.72 -1.73 16.35
CA PHE A 157 -2.06 -1.02 17.56
C PHE A 157 -3.57 -0.87 17.77
N LEU A 158 -4.29 -0.49 16.72
CA LEU A 158 -5.73 -0.31 16.80
C LEU A 158 -6.44 -1.63 17.08
N ALA A 159 -6.06 -2.72 16.41
CA ALA A 159 -6.66 -4.04 16.61
C ALA A 159 -6.40 -4.60 18.02
N ASP A 160 -5.18 -4.40 18.54
CA ASP A 160 -4.78 -4.94 19.83
C ASP A 160 -5.28 -4.13 21.04
N ARG A 161 -5.39 -2.81 20.89
CA ARG A 161 -5.66 -1.90 22.01
C ARG A 161 -7.01 -1.21 21.98
N HIS A 162 -7.63 -1.16 20.80
CA HIS A 162 -8.90 -0.48 20.56
C HIS A 162 -9.89 -1.32 19.73
N PRO A 163 -10.02 -2.65 19.99
CA PRO A 163 -10.93 -3.50 19.23
C PRO A 163 -12.39 -3.06 19.31
N GLU A 164 -12.77 -2.37 20.40
CA GLU A 164 -14.11 -1.83 20.61
C GLU A 164 -14.54 -0.82 19.52
N LEU A 165 -13.59 -0.14 18.91
CA LEU A 165 -13.88 0.82 17.82
C LEU A 165 -14.40 0.12 16.55
N PHE A 166 -14.06 -1.15 16.39
CA PHE A 166 -14.41 -1.96 15.22
C PHE A 166 -15.56 -2.94 15.49
N GLU A 167 -16.23 -2.79 16.64
CA GLU A 167 -17.34 -3.66 17.00
C GLU A 167 -18.47 -3.60 15.94
N GLY A 168 -18.95 -4.79 15.54
CA GLY A 168 -19.95 -4.96 14.51
C GLY A 168 -19.46 -4.88 13.06
N CYS A 169 -18.18 -4.60 12.82
CA CYS A 169 -17.61 -4.68 11.47
C CYS A 169 -17.42 -6.14 11.06
N THR A 170 -18.05 -6.54 9.95
CA THR A 170 -17.94 -7.89 9.37
C THR A 170 -17.25 -7.88 8.01
N GLU A 171 -17.06 -6.70 7.42
CA GLU A 171 -16.45 -6.47 6.12
C GLU A 171 -15.57 -5.23 6.17
N ALA A 172 -14.60 -5.16 5.27
CA ALA A 172 -13.73 -4.01 5.12
C ALA A 172 -13.55 -3.61 3.65
N VAL A 173 -13.38 -2.32 3.42
CA VAL A 173 -12.92 -1.74 2.15
C VAL A 173 -11.66 -0.95 2.44
N GLY A 174 -10.59 -1.22 1.71
CA GLY A 174 -9.30 -0.57 1.85
C GLY A 174 -8.64 -0.37 0.50
N GLU A 175 -7.34 -0.29 0.50
CA GLU A 175 -6.49 0.02 -0.65
C GLU A 175 -6.57 -0.99 -1.78
N SER A 176 -6.71 -2.29 -1.46
CA SER A 176 -6.64 -3.35 -2.44
C SER A 176 -7.90 -3.42 -3.30
N GLY A 177 -7.73 -3.35 -4.64
CA GLY A 177 -8.82 -3.33 -5.61
C GLY A 177 -9.28 -1.90 -5.92
N ALA A 178 -10.56 -1.73 -6.22
CA ALA A 178 -11.19 -0.43 -6.52
C ALA A 178 -10.57 0.37 -7.69
N PHE A 179 -9.82 -0.28 -8.58
CA PHE A 179 -9.33 0.32 -9.81
C PHE A 179 -9.88 -0.41 -11.04
N THR A 180 -9.94 0.30 -12.15
CA THR A 180 -10.32 -0.27 -13.45
C THR A 180 -9.05 -0.58 -14.24
N PHE A 181 -8.88 -1.84 -14.61
CA PHE A 181 -7.83 -2.24 -15.53
C PHE A 181 -8.35 -2.17 -16.97
N HIS A 182 -7.71 -1.34 -17.80
CA HIS A 182 -7.99 -1.22 -19.22
C HIS A 182 -7.01 -2.08 -20.00
N ASP A 183 -7.51 -3.08 -20.71
CA ASP A 183 -6.67 -4.04 -21.46
C ASP A 183 -6.14 -3.51 -22.79
N GLY A 184 -6.51 -2.29 -23.15
CA GLY A 184 -6.17 -1.65 -24.43
C GLY A 184 -7.04 -2.08 -25.61
N THR A 185 -7.97 -3.02 -25.43
CA THR A 185 -8.93 -3.47 -26.47
C THR A 185 -10.32 -2.88 -26.31
N GLY A 186 -10.51 -2.03 -25.28
CA GLY A 186 -11.79 -1.42 -24.91
C GLY A 186 -12.54 -2.15 -23.82
N ARG A 187 -11.95 -3.21 -23.23
CA ARG A 187 -12.51 -3.85 -22.04
C ARG A 187 -12.06 -3.17 -20.76
N GLU A 188 -12.97 -3.12 -19.81
CA GLU A 188 -12.75 -2.67 -18.45
C GLU A 188 -12.88 -3.88 -17.53
N ILE A 189 -11.82 -4.17 -16.78
CA ILE A 189 -11.78 -5.25 -15.79
C ILE A 189 -11.71 -4.61 -14.40
N TYR A 190 -12.58 -5.04 -13.51
CA TYR A 190 -12.66 -4.58 -12.12
C TYR A 190 -12.11 -5.69 -11.22
N PRO A 191 -10.83 -5.65 -10.82
CA PRO A 191 -10.24 -6.67 -9.96
C PRO A 191 -10.87 -6.62 -8.56
N VAL A 192 -11.18 -7.78 -8.02
CA VAL A 192 -11.63 -7.96 -6.64
C VAL A 192 -10.58 -8.82 -5.93
N ALA A 193 -9.92 -8.27 -4.92
CA ALA A 193 -8.95 -9.00 -4.13
C ALA A 193 -9.66 -10.08 -3.29
N ALA A 194 -9.28 -11.33 -3.49
CA ALA A 194 -9.82 -12.48 -2.77
C ALA A 194 -8.74 -13.20 -1.92
N GLY A 195 -7.55 -12.64 -1.84
CA GLY A 195 -6.42 -13.13 -1.06
C GLY A 195 -5.18 -12.30 -1.35
N GLU A 196 -4.24 -12.30 -0.43
CA GLU A 196 -3.00 -11.54 -0.51
C GLU A 196 -1.78 -12.45 -0.44
N ARG A 197 -0.65 -11.95 -0.94
CA ARG A 197 0.64 -12.61 -0.79
C ARG A 197 1.20 -12.27 0.59
N GLY A 198 1.70 -13.30 1.30
CA GLY A 198 2.43 -13.06 2.54
C GLY A 198 3.76 -12.37 2.27
N THR A 199 4.11 -11.39 3.11
CA THR A 199 5.38 -10.68 3.09
C THR A 199 6.36 -11.30 4.09
N GLY A 200 7.65 -11.37 3.71
CA GLY A 200 8.72 -11.84 4.60
C GLY A 200 9.96 -10.97 4.45
N TRP A 201 10.26 -10.15 5.46
CA TRP A 201 11.50 -9.37 5.52
C TRP A 201 12.65 -10.23 6.00
N LEU A 202 13.71 -10.32 5.20
CA LEU A 202 14.90 -11.12 5.51
C LEU A 202 16.15 -10.25 5.50
N ARG A 203 16.96 -10.40 6.55
CA ARG A 203 18.29 -9.81 6.60
C ARG A 203 19.34 -10.91 6.48
N LEU A 204 20.19 -10.83 5.44
CA LEU A 204 21.34 -11.71 5.29
C LEU A 204 22.58 -11.00 5.84
N THR A 205 23.32 -11.69 6.71
CA THR A 205 24.57 -11.20 7.23
C THR A 205 25.68 -12.20 6.88
N ALA A 206 26.76 -11.71 6.28
CA ALA A 206 27.94 -12.53 6.02
C ALA A 206 29.11 -12.04 6.86
N GLY A 207 29.74 -12.94 7.60
CA GLY A 207 30.99 -12.70 8.29
C GLY A 207 32.19 -13.19 7.48
N GLY A 208 33.37 -12.64 7.73
CA GLY A 208 34.60 -13.01 7.10
C GLY A 208 35.84 -12.73 7.97
N ARG A 209 37.02 -12.89 7.39
CA ARG A 209 38.26 -12.57 8.08
C ARG A 209 38.68 -11.14 7.75
N ALA A 210 38.67 -10.28 8.75
CA ALA A 210 39.17 -8.90 8.61
C ALA A 210 40.64 -8.83 8.23
N GLY A 211 41.01 -7.77 7.50
CA GLY A 211 42.42 -7.60 7.11
C GLY A 211 42.70 -6.33 6.31
N HIS A 212 43.95 -6.19 5.90
CA HIS A 212 44.39 -5.07 5.07
C HIS A 212 44.02 -5.34 3.59
N GLY A 213 43.46 -4.35 2.89
CA GLY A 213 42.96 -4.48 1.52
C GLY A 213 43.97 -4.94 0.47
N SER A 214 45.30 -4.75 0.73
CA SER A 214 46.36 -5.24 -0.17
C SER A 214 46.70 -6.72 -0.01
N LYS A 215 46.09 -7.43 0.93
CA LYS A 215 46.37 -8.84 1.18
C LYS A 215 45.35 -9.74 0.50
N VAL A 216 45.80 -10.91 0.03
CA VAL A 216 44.90 -11.93 -0.49
C VAL A 216 44.02 -12.45 0.66
N ASN A 217 42.70 -12.35 0.49
CA ASN A 217 41.74 -12.83 1.46
C ASN A 217 40.69 -13.68 0.74
N ARG A 218 40.64 -14.98 1.09
CA ARG A 218 39.65 -15.95 0.53
C ARG A 218 38.39 -16.05 1.38
N GLU A 219 38.38 -15.40 2.55
CA GLU A 219 37.26 -15.40 3.51
C GLU A 219 36.64 -13.99 3.61
N ASN A 220 36.53 -13.31 2.48
CA ASN A 220 36.03 -11.95 2.39
C ASN A 220 34.47 -11.94 2.55
N ALA A 221 33.97 -11.24 3.56
CA ALA A 221 32.56 -11.13 3.88
C ALA A 221 31.76 -10.48 2.74
N VAL A 222 32.29 -9.44 2.10
CA VAL A 222 31.64 -8.75 0.96
C VAL A 222 31.43 -9.71 -0.21
N THR A 223 32.45 -10.48 -0.57
CA THR A 223 32.35 -11.47 -1.67
C THR A 223 31.33 -12.56 -1.36
N ARG A 224 31.30 -13.03 -0.10
CA ARG A 224 30.30 -14.03 0.35
C ARG A 224 28.88 -13.51 0.28
N LEU A 225 28.68 -12.26 0.74
CA LEU A 225 27.35 -11.62 0.70
C LEU A 225 26.89 -11.40 -0.75
N ALA A 226 27.75 -10.85 -1.60
CA ALA A 226 27.44 -10.65 -3.01
C ALA A 226 27.04 -11.96 -3.71
N ALA A 227 27.79 -13.04 -3.47
CA ALA A 227 27.47 -14.37 -4.03
C ALA A 227 26.13 -14.93 -3.51
N ALA A 228 25.74 -14.65 -2.27
CA ALA A 228 24.45 -15.06 -1.74
C ALA A 228 23.31 -14.24 -2.37
N VAL A 229 23.46 -12.93 -2.47
CA VAL A 229 22.51 -12.02 -3.12
C VAL A 229 22.28 -12.42 -4.58
N THR A 230 23.36 -12.67 -5.33
CA THR A 230 23.28 -13.13 -6.72
C THR A 230 22.47 -14.43 -6.85
N ARG A 231 22.77 -15.43 -6.01
CA ARG A 231 22.01 -16.71 -6.05
C ARG A 231 20.53 -16.55 -5.73
N ILE A 232 20.17 -15.61 -4.85
CA ILE A 232 18.76 -15.33 -4.53
C ILE A 232 18.08 -14.62 -5.70
N GLY A 233 18.75 -13.62 -6.29
CA GLY A 233 18.19 -12.84 -7.40
C GLY A 233 18.02 -13.66 -8.69
N GLU A 234 18.89 -14.64 -8.91
CA GLU A 234 18.85 -15.53 -10.10
C GLU A 234 18.00 -16.79 -9.87
N HIS A 235 17.47 -17.00 -8.65
CA HIS A 235 16.71 -18.21 -8.35
C HIS A 235 15.33 -18.18 -9.01
N GLU A 236 15.06 -19.13 -9.87
CA GLU A 236 13.73 -19.34 -10.43
C GLU A 236 12.85 -20.09 -9.43
N TRP A 237 11.91 -19.37 -8.86
CA TRP A 237 10.97 -19.93 -7.90
C TRP A 237 9.95 -20.82 -8.60
N PRO A 238 9.65 -22.01 -8.06
CA PRO A 238 8.69 -22.91 -8.67
C PRO A 238 7.29 -22.30 -8.69
N LEU A 239 6.49 -22.68 -9.68
CA LEU A 239 5.09 -22.31 -9.76
C LEU A 239 4.34 -22.83 -8.52
N ARG A 240 3.50 -21.98 -7.94
CA ARG A 240 2.63 -22.30 -6.82
C ARG A 240 1.25 -21.69 -7.04
N LEU A 241 0.41 -22.43 -7.71
CA LEU A 241 -0.94 -22.00 -8.03
C LEU A 241 -1.89 -22.39 -6.89
N THR A 242 -2.23 -21.43 -6.05
CA THR A 242 -3.29 -21.58 -5.03
C THR A 242 -4.66 -21.71 -5.70
N PRO A 243 -5.70 -22.19 -5.01
CA PRO A 243 -7.05 -22.22 -5.57
C PRO A 243 -7.54 -20.84 -6.07
N THR A 244 -7.24 -19.77 -5.33
CA THR A 244 -7.58 -18.38 -5.72
C THR A 244 -6.87 -17.97 -7.01
N VAL A 245 -5.57 -18.26 -7.14
CA VAL A 245 -4.79 -17.94 -8.36
C VAL A 245 -5.29 -18.76 -9.56
N ARG A 246 -5.63 -20.03 -9.35
CA ARG A 246 -6.23 -20.87 -10.41
C ARG A 246 -7.57 -20.29 -10.88
N ALA A 247 -8.44 -19.89 -9.95
CA ALA A 247 -9.71 -19.27 -10.28
C ALA A 247 -9.52 -17.99 -11.09
N ALA A 248 -8.62 -17.08 -10.65
CA ALA A 248 -8.31 -15.85 -11.37
C ALA A 248 -7.78 -16.10 -12.78
N LEU A 249 -6.86 -17.04 -12.95
CA LEU A 249 -6.34 -17.42 -14.28
C LEU A 249 -7.43 -18.02 -15.17
N THR A 250 -8.33 -18.84 -14.61
CA THR A 250 -9.45 -19.43 -15.35
C THR A 250 -10.40 -18.34 -15.86
N GLU A 251 -10.79 -17.40 -14.98
CA GLU A 251 -11.69 -16.30 -15.36
C GLU A 251 -11.04 -15.36 -16.38
N LEU A 252 -9.78 -15.00 -16.19
CA LEU A 252 -9.05 -14.19 -17.16
C LEU A 252 -8.93 -14.90 -18.50
N ALA A 253 -8.56 -16.18 -18.53
CA ALA A 253 -8.48 -16.95 -19.77
C ALA A 253 -9.83 -16.94 -20.51
N ALA A 254 -10.92 -17.20 -19.78
CA ALA A 254 -12.28 -17.19 -20.36
C ALA A 254 -12.66 -15.84 -20.96
N LEU A 255 -12.28 -14.72 -20.31
CA LEU A 255 -12.51 -13.37 -20.84
C LEU A 255 -11.85 -13.14 -22.20
N TYR A 256 -10.73 -13.80 -22.47
CA TYR A 256 -9.99 -13.71 -23.73
C TYR A 256 -10.26 -14.87 -24.68
N GLY A 257 -11.24 -15.73 -24.37
CA GLY A 257 -11.57 -16.89 -25.20
C GLY A 257 -10.45 -17.95 -25.24
N LEU A 258 -9.64 -18.01 -24.18
CA LEU A 258 -8.56 -18.96 -23.99
C LEU A 258 -9.00 -20.07 -23.04
N GLU A 259 -8.39 -21.25 -23.16
CA GLU A 259 -8.48 -22.30 -22.17
C GLU A 259 -7.33 -22.11 -21.15
N ALA A 260 -7.64 -22.26 -19.86
CA ALA A 260 -6.65 -22.17 -18.79
C ALA A 260 -5.84 -23.46 -18.73
N ASP A 261 -4.69 -23.46 -19.40
CA ASP A 261 -3.72 -24.56 -19.32
C ASP A 261 -2.77 -24.33 -18.14
N PHE A 262 -2.88 -25.16 -17.12
CA PHE A 262 -2.02 -25.11 -15.93
C PHE A 262 -0.75 -25.96 -16.05
N ASP A 263 -0.58 -26.73 -17.12
CA ASP A 263 0.66 -27.46 -17.40
C ASP A 263 1.68 -26.51 -18.07
N ASP A 264 1.21 -25.46 -18.78
CA ASP A 264 2.05 -24.39 -19.32
C ASP A 264 1.53 -22.99 -18.96
N VAL A 265 1.72 -22.62 -17.71
CA VAL A 265 1.31 -21.31 -17.18
C VAL A 265 2.07 -20.16 -17.85
N ALA A 266 3.31 -20.38 -18.27
CA ALA A 266 4.09 -19.32 -18.93
C ALA A 266 3.47 -18.95 -20.29
N LEU A 267 3.07 -19.93 -21.07
CA LEU A 267 2.36 -19.70 -22.33
C LEU A 267 0.98 -19.07 -22.12
N LEU A 268 0.28 -19.46 -21.04
CA LEU A 268 -1.00 -18.85 -20.70
C LEU A 268 -0.83 -17.34 -20.38
N LEU A 269 0.16 -16.99 -19.56
CA LEU A 269 0.46 -15.58 -19.24
C LEU A 269 0.86 -14.77 -20.47
N ASP A 270 1.65 -15.35 -21.37
CA ASP A 270 2.01 -14.72 -22.65
C ASP A 270 0.77 -14.42 -23.51
N LYS A 271 -0.14 -15.39 -23.63
CA LYS A 271 -1.41 -15.23 -24.37
C LYS A 271 -2.35 -14.19 -23.74
N LEU A 272 -2.33 -14.04 -22.42
CA LEU A 272 -3.10 -13.01 -21.71
C LEU A 272 -2.56 -11.59 -21.94
N GLY A 273 -1.31 -11.45 -22.41
CA GLY A 273 -0.70 -10.17 -22.72
C GLY A 273 -0.75 -9.18 -21.56
N PRO A 274 -1.25 -7.94 -21.76
CA PRO A 274 -1.30 -6.94 -20.67
C PRO A 274 -2.08 -7.38 -19.44
N ALA A 275 -3.11 -8.23 -19.58
CA ALA A 275 -3.92 -8.72 -18.46
C ALA A 275 -3.14 -9.69 -17.54
N ALA A 276 -2.05 -10.28 -18.02
CA ALA A 276 -1.17 -11.11 -17.18
C ALA A 276 -0.66 -10.34 -15.96
N LYS A 277 -0.47 -9.01 -16.06
CA LYS A 277 -0.03 -8.14 -14.96
C LYS A 277 -0.91 -8.23 -13.71
N LEU A 278 -2.18 -8.57 -13.87
CA LEU A 278 -3.12 -8.73 -12.74
C LEU A 278 -2.79 -9.96 -11.87
N VAL A 279 -2.10 -10.96 -12.43
CA VAL A 279 -1.88 -12.25 -11.75
C VAL A 279 -0.43 -12.73 -11.79
N GLU A 280 0.44 -12.24 -12.67
CA GLU A 280 1.80 -12.75 -12.87
C GLU A 280 2.65 -12.79 -11.58
N ALA A 281 2.48 -11.80 -10.71
CA ALA A 281 3.17 -11.75 -9.43
C ALA A 281 2.69 -12.80 -8.42
N THR A 282 1.51 -13.41 -8.63
CA THR A 282 0.89 -14.35 -7.69
C THR A 282 1.13 -15.83 -8.01
N VAL A 283 1.64 -16.13 -9.23
CA VAL A 283 1.82 -17.53 -9.68
C VAL A 283 3.04 -18.22 -9.06
N ARG A 284 3.94 -17.48 -8.44
CA ARG A 284 5.13 -17.99 -7.74
C ARG A 284 5.58 -17.06 -6.62
N ASN A 285 6.43 -17.55 -5.73
CA ASN A 285 7.11 -16.69 -4.77
C ASN A 285 8.10 -15.76 -5.51
N SER A 286 8.49 -14.67 -4.86
CA SER A 286 9.56 -13.79 -5.33
C SER A 286 10.45 -13.40 -4.15
N ALA A 287 11.73 -13.17 -4.40
CA ALA A 287 12.64 -12.58 -3.41
C ALA A 287 13.49 -11.53 -4.13
N ASN A 288 13.31 -10.28 -3.74
CA ASN A 288 13.99 -9.14 -4.34
C ASN A 288 14.99 -8.56 -3.33
N PRO A 289 16.30 -8.58 -3.59
CA PRO A 289 17.24 -7.81 -2.82
C PRO A 289 16.95 -6.32 -2.99
N THR A 290 16.64 -5.63 -1.89
CA THR A 290 16.24 -4.21 -1.91
C THR A 290 17.28 -3.29 -1.30
N MET A 291 18.16 -3.85 -0.43
CA MET A 291 19.23 -3.10 0.21
C MET A 291 20.51 -3.95 0.27
N LEU A 292 21.66 -3.32 0.05
CA LEU A 292 22.97 -3.94 0.21
C LEU A 292 23.91 -2.94 0.87
N ASP A 293 24.46 -3.31 2.03
CA ASP A 293 25.47 -2.54 2.75
C ASP A 293 26.70 -3.41 3.03
N ALA A 294 27.89 -2.94 2.72
CA ALA A 294 29.10 -3.73 2.85
C ALA A 294 30.36 -2.87 3.00
N GLY A 295 31.11 -3.15 4.06
CA GLY A 295 32.37 -2.47 4.34
C GLY A 295 32.20 -1.10 4.99
N TYR A 296 33.29 -0.49 5.39
CA TYR A 296 33.32 0.82 6.08
C TYR A 296 34.52 1.68 5.72
N LYS A 297 35.52 1.12 5.03
CA LYS A 297 36.74 1.83 4.60
C LYS A 297 37.38 1.15 3.41
N VAL A 298 37.83 1.93 2.43
CA VAL A 298 38.33 1.46 1.13
C VAL A 298 39.55 0.50 1.22
N ASN A 299 40.43 0.69 2.19
CA ASN A 299 41.66 -0.12 2.34
C ASN A 299 41.57 -1.20 3.45
N VAL A 300 40.35 -1.50 3.93
CA VAL A 300 40.10 -2.50 4.98
C VAL A 300 39.17 -3.56 4.47
N ILE A 301 39.51 -4.83 4.65
CA ILE A 301 38.62 -5.97 4.43
C ILE A 301 37.77 -6.12 5.69
N PRO A 302 36.38 -6.00 5.61
CA PRO A 302 35.55 -6.13 6.78
C PRO A 302 35.50 -7.59 7.27
N GLY A 303 35.20 -7.73 8.60
CA GLY A 303 35.04 -9.02 9.27
C GLY A 303 33.63 -9.57 9.22
#